data_91a68cbd31c00c0e85cdc71ec5ba4dcb
#
_entry.id   91a68cbd31c00c0e85cdc71ec5ba4dcb
#
_cell.length_a   1.000
_cell.length_b   1.000
_cell.length_c   1.000
_cell.angle_alpha   90.00
_cell.angle_beta   90.00
_cell.angle_gamma   90.00
#
_symmetry.space_group_name_H-M   'P 1'
#
loop_
_entity.id
_entity.type
_entity.pdbx_description
1 polymer ?
#
loop_
_entity_poly.entity_id
_entity_poly.type
_entity_poly.pdbx_seq_one_letter_code
_entity_poly.pdbx_strand_id
1 'polypeptide(L)'
;MSYDALFSPIKLRGLELKNRVVLPGMNTKMVKNKHDVGEDLPAYHAARAAGGCGLNIVELVSICPECHAYLYLGLYNEHHRDELRKVTDAIHAAGGKAAVQIWHGGFVPEEFFDKTNKLETPDTLTVERIHEIVKQFGYSAKLAV
;
A
#
# COMPACT_ATOMS: atom_id res chain seq x y z
N MET A 1 -2.57 -21.07 28.43
CA MET A 1 -2.60 -19.58 28.20
C MET A 1 -3.78 -19.30 27.30
N SER A 2 -4.62 -18.32 27.68
CA SER A 2 -5.74 -17.89 26.85
C SER A 2 -5.30 -16.77 25.92
N TYR A 3 -5.70 -16.82 24.65
CA TYR A 3 -5.46 -15.75 23.66
C TYR A 3 -6.72 -14.88 23.43
N ASP A 4 -7.63 -14.84 24.40
CA ASP A 4 -8.93 -14.16 24.27
C ASP A 4 -8.78 -12.69 23.90
N ALA A 5 -7.78 -11.99 24.45
CA ALA A 5 -7.52 -10.60 24.11
C ALA A 5 -7.12 -10.41 22.63
N LEU A 6 -6.33 -11.32 22.05
CA LEU A 6 -5.89 -11.26 20.66
C LEU A 6 -7.06 -11.44 19.69
N PHE A 7 -7.97 -12.35 20.01
CA PHE A 7 -9.12 -12.68 19.18
C PHE A 7 -10.38 -11.87 19.51
N SER A 8 -10.30 -10.94 20.48
CA SER A 8 -11.41 -10.04 20.77
C SER A 8 -11.51 -8.93 19.71
N PRO A 9 -12.72 -8.48 19.37
CA PRO A 9 -12.92 -7.34 18.47
C PRO A 9 -12.25 -6.06 19.00
N ILE A 10 -11.88 -5.18 18.07
CA ILE A 10 -11.37 -3.84 18.39
C ILE A 10 -11.98 -2.83 17.43
N LYS A 11 -12.29 -1.64 17.94
CA LYS A 11 -12.78 -0.52 17.14
C LYS A 11 -11.69 0.56 17.02
N LEU A 12 -11.31 0.86 15.77
CA LEU A 12 -10.38 1.93 15.43
C LEU A 12 -11.19 3.08 14.80
N ARG A 13 -11.59 4.07 15.58
CA ARG A 13 -12.58 5.08 15.20
C ARG A 13 -13.87 4.43 14.67
N GLY A 14 -14.19 4.61 13.38
CA GLY A 14 -15.36 4.00 12.72
C GLY A 14 -15.13 2.59 12.20
N LEU A 15 -13.90 2.09 12.18
CA LEU A 15 -13.56 0.76 11.65
C LEU A 15 -13.59 -0.27 12.78
N GLU A 16 -14.46 -1.26 12.64
CA GLU A 16 -14.51 -2.43 13.53
C GLU A 16 -13.75 -3.60 12.92
N LEU A 17 -12.81 -4.15 13.67
CA LEU A 17 -12.03 -5.32 13.32
C LEU A 17 -12.50 -6.52 14.16
N LYS A 18 -12.63 -7.68 13.52
CA LYS A 18 -13.06 -8.94 14.19
C LYS A 18 -12.08 -9.46 15.25
N ASN A 19 -10.82 -9.05 15.17
CA ASN A 19 -9.74 -9.39 16.11
C ASN A 19 -8.59 -8.40 15.95
N ARG A 20 -7.49 -8.62 16.67
CA ARG A 20 -6.30 -7.76 16.72
C ARG A 20 -5.13 -8.28 15.88
N VAL A 21 -5.39 -9.26 15.00
CA VAL A 21 -4.38 -9.79 14.09
C VAL A 21 -4.33 -8.91 12.83
N VAL A 22 -3.17 -8.32 12.58
CA VAL A 22 -2.94 -7.42 11.44
C VAL A 22 -1.82 -7.97 10.57
N LEU A 23 -2.05 -8.08 9.27
CA LEU A 23 -0.99 -8.27 8.29
C LEU A 23 -0.40 -6.88 7.99
N PRO A 24 0.87 -6.62 8.35
CA PRO A 24 1.52 -5.34 8.05
C PRO A 24 1.78 -5.20 6.55
N GLY A 25 2.01 -3.96 6.10
CA GLY A 25 2.46 -3.69 4.74
C GLY A 25 3.84 -4.29 4.49
N MET A 26 3.92 -5.21 3.54
CA MET A 26 5.17 -5.86 3.12
C MET A 26 5.21 -5.95 1.61
N ASN A 27 6.30 -5.49 1.00
CA ASN A 27 6.46 -5.58 -0.44
C ASN A 27 6.58 -7.05 -0.89
N THR A 28 5.56 -7.52 -1.59
CA THR A 28 5.51 -8.88 -2.14
C THR A 28 6.18 -9.01 -3.50
N LYS A 29 6.44 -7.90 -4.18
CA LYS A 29 6.90 -7.81 -5.57
C LYS A 29 5.93 -8.44 -6.58
N MET A 30 4.68 -8.66 -6.21
CA MET A 30 3.61 -9.17 -7.09
C MET A 30 3.00 -8.04 -7.91
N VAL A 31 3.84 -7.40 -8.71
CA VAL A 31 3.52 -6.21 -9.53
C VAL A 31 3.72 -6.56 -11.00
N LYS A 32 2.88 -5.99 -11.87
CA LYS A 32 3.03 -6.05 -13.32
C LYS A 32 3.01 -4.65 -13.94
N ASN A 33 3.49 -4.52 -15.17
CA ASN A 33 3.36 -3.31 -16.01
C ASN A 33 3.69 -1.98 -15.32
N LYS A 34 4.74 -1.94 -14.48
CA LYS A 34 5.07 -0.74 -13.70
C LYS A 34 3.89 -0.27 -12.84
N HIS A 35 3.80 -0.72 -11.61
CA HIS A 35 2.84 -0.27 -10.59
C HIS A 35 1.42 -0.88 -10.64
N ASP A 36 1.10 -1.73 -11.61
CA ASP A 36 -0.17 -2.44 -11.64
C ASP A 36 -0.17 -3.67 -10.72
N VAL A 37 -1.36 -4.07 -10.30
CA VAL A 37 -1.56 -5.26 -9.48
C VAL A 37 -1.22 -6.53 -10.27
N GLY A 38 -0.30 -7.34 -9.75
CA GLY A 38 0.00 -8.66 -10.29
C GLY A 38 -1.16 -9.63 -10.05
N GLU A 39 -1.24 -10.67 -10.88
CA GLU A 39 -2.39 -11.61 -10.86
C GLU A 39 -2.54 -12.37 -9.54
N ASP A 40 -1.43 -12.66 -8.86
CA ASP A 40 -1.42 -13.43 -7.61
C ASP A 40 -1.71 -12.57 -6.36
N LEU A 41 -1.58 -11.24 -6.43
CA LEU A 41 -1.69 -10.36 -5.27
C LEU A 41 -3.07 -10.40 -4.59
N PRO A 42 -4.21 -10.40 -5.33
CA PRO A 42 -5.53 -10.55 -4.70
C PRO A 42 -5.66 -11.86 -3.93
N ALA A 43 -5.21 -12.99 -4.52
CA ALA A 43 -5.24 -14.30 -3.89
C ALA A 43 -4.33 -14.38 -2.66
N TYR A 44 -3.14 -13.73 -2.73
CA TYR A 44 -2.22 -13.62 -1.61
C TYR A 44 -2.87 -12.98 -0.38
N HIS A 45 -3.55 -11.84 -0.56
CA HIS A 45 -4.23 -11.14 0.52
C HIS A 45 -5.50 -11.86 0.99
N ALA A 46 -6.29 -12.41 0.06
CA ALA A 46 -7.49 -13.18 0.39
C ALA A 46 -7.18 -14.38 1.27
N ALA A 47 -6.11 -15.11 0.98
CA ALA A 47 -5.70 -16.27 1.80
C ALA A 47 -5.40 -15.89 3.26
N ARG A 48 -4.80 -14.70 3.51
CA ARG A 48 -4.54 -14.20 4.88
C ARG A 48 -5.82 -13.77 5.58
N ALA A 49 -6.71 -13.11 4.86
CA ALA A 49 -8.02 -12.72 5.39
C ALA A 49 -8.87 -13.95 5.75
N ALA A 50 -8.90 -14.97 4.87
CA ALA A 50 -9.57 -16.24 5.10
C ALA A 50 -8.94 -17.03 6.28
N GLY A 51 -7.62 -16.94 6.46
CA GLY A 51 -6.88 -17.49 7.58
C GLY A 51 -7.14 -16.79 8.91
N GLY A 52 -8.00 -15.77 8.96
CA GLY A 52 -8.46 -15.12 10.17
C GLY A 52 -7.88 -13.73 10.43
N CYS A 53 -7.02 -13.21 9.58
CA CYS A 53 -6.51 -11.84 9.73
C CYS A 53 -7.66 -10.82 9.76
N GLY A 54 -7.66 -9.93 10.76
CA GLY A 54 -8.68 -8.90 10.93
C GLY A 54 -8.48 -7.71 10.00
N LEU A 55 -7.23 -7.31 9.78
CA LEU A 55 -6.85 -6.19 8.91
C LEU A 55 -5.65 -6.58 8.04
N ASN A 56 -5.77 -6.42 6.75
CA ASN A 56 -4.66 -6.53 5.81
C ASN A 56 -4.24 -5.11 5.40
N ILE A 57 -2.99 -4.74 5.66
CA ILE A 57 -2.39 -3.53 5.11
C ILE A 57 -1.72 -3.93 3.79
N VAL A 58 -2.32 -3.51 2.68
CA VAL A 58 -1.74 -3.73 1.35
C VAL A 58 -0.40 -3.00 1.30
N GLU A 59 0.59 -3.69 0.79
CA GLU A 59 1.97 -3.22 0.70
C GLU A 59 2.11 -1.83 0.13
N LEU A 60 3.26 -1.24 0.37
CA LEU A 60 3.57 0.11 -0.05
C LEU A 60 3.18 0.39 -1.51
N VAL A 61 2.43 1.45 -1.70
CA VAL A 61 2.03 1.94 -3.00
C VAL A 61 2.64 3.31 -3.26
N SER A 62 3.19 3.49 -4.45
CA SER A 62 3.82 4.73 -4.90
C SER A 62 2.80 5.84 -5.08
N ILE A 63 3.09 7.02 -4.57
CA ILE A 63 2.22 8.21 -4.72
C ILE A 63 2.49 8.99 -6.01
N CYS A 64 3.50 8.61 -6.78
CA CYS A 64 3.92 9.30 -8.00
C CYS A 64 4.65 8.36 -8.96
N PRO A 65 4.66 8.64 -10.28
CA PRO A 65 5.37 7.83 -11.26
C PRO A 65 6.90 7.89 -11.11
N GLU A 66 7.42 8.95 -10.51
CA GLU A 66 8.84 9.17 -10.25
C GLU A 66 9.35 8.41 -9.02
N CYS A 67 8.46 7.92 -8.18
CA CYS A 67 8.83 7.09 -7.04
C CYS A 67 9.35 5.75 -7.54
N HIS A 68 10.66 5.66 -7.67
CA HIS A 68 11.35 4.57 -8.32
C HIS A 68 11.15 3.23 -7.66
N ALA A 69 10.55 2.32 -8.38
CA ALA A 69 10.99 0.97 -8.58
C ALA A 69 9.92 0.22 -9.38
N TYR A 70 10.31 -0.48 -10.39
CA TYR A 70 9.48 -1.38 -11.22
C TYR A 70 8.76 -2.48 -10.43
N LEU A 71 8.89 -2.48 -9.10
CA LEU A 71 8.46 -3.56 -8.21
C LEU A 71 7.53 -3.08 -7.09
N TYR A 72 6.94 -1.89 -7.22
CA TYR A 72 5.99 -1.34 -6.26
C TYR A 72 4.67 -1.00 -6.93
N LEU A 73 3.58 -1.23 -6.22
CA LEU A 73 2.26 -0.81 -6.66
C LEU A 73 2.19 0.71 -6.76
N GLY A 74 1.29 1.22 -7.58
CA GLY A 74 0.97 2.64 -7.67
C GLY A 74 -0.38 2.98 -7.08
N LEU A 75 -0.54 4.23 -6.62
CA LEU A 75 -1.83 4.83 -6.30
C LEU A 75 -1.78 6.34 -6.54
N TYR A 76 -1.48 6.73 -7.78
CA TYR A 76 -1.37 8.14 -8.18
C TYR A 76 -2.29 8.52 -9.36
N ASN A 77 -3.21 7.64 -9.73
CA ASN A 77 -4.28 7.90 -10.71
C ASN A 77 -5.44 6.91 -10.50
N GLU A 78 -6.54 7.15 -11.20
CA GLU A 78 -7.75 6.33 -11.08
C GLU A 78 -7.57 4.90 -11.59
N HIS A 79 -6.72 4.68 -12.59
CA HIS A 79 -6.39 3.33 -13.06
C HIS A 79 -5.81 2.48 -11.92
N HIS A 80 -4.85 3.02 -11.17
CA HIS A 80 -4.26 2.30 -10.03
C HIS A 80 -5.27 2.06 -8.89
N ARG A 81 -6.19 3.00 -8.66
CA ARG A 81 -7.31 2.79 -7.72
C ARG A 81 -8.12 1.57 -8.15
N ASP A 82 -8.48 1.48 -9.43
CA ASP A 82 -9.30 0.39 -9.95
C ASP A 82 -8.54 -0.96 -9.94
N GLU A 83 -7.23 -0.94 -10.16
CA GLU A 83 -6.37 -2.11 -9.99
C GLU A 83 -6.33 -2.57 -8.53
N LEU A 84 -6.12 -1.65 -7.57
CA LEU A 84 -6.09 -1.98 -6.13
C LEU A 84 -7.44 -2.44 -5.59
N ARG A 85 -8.56 -2.01 -6.21
CA ARG A 85 -9.90 -2.48 -5.85
C ARG A 85 -10.02 -4.00 -5.98
N LYS A 86 -9.34 -4.63 -6.93
CA LYS A 86 -9.31 -6.10 -7.07
C LYS A 86 -8.75 -6.77 -5.81
N VAL A 87 -7.76 -6.15 -5.17
CA VAL A 87 -7.16 -6.64 -3.92
C VAL A 87 -8.09 -6.43 -2.75
N THR A 88 -8.67 -5.24 -2.61
CA THR A 88 -9.58 -4.94 -1.50
C THR A 88 -10.86 -5.75 -1.57
N ASP A 89 -11.42 -5.97 -2.77
CA ASP A 89 -12.60 -6.82 -2.98
C ASP A 89 -12.31 -8.27 -2.57
N ALA A 90 -11.13 -8.79 -2.92
CA ALA A 90 -10.72 -10.13 -2.53
C ALA A 90 -10.53 -10.28 -1.00
N ILE A 91 -9.97 -9.26 -0.33
CA ILE A 91 -9.84 -9.20 1.13
C ILE A 91 -11.23 -9.18 1.79
N HIS A 92 -12.14 -8.32 1.30
CA HIS A 92 -13.49 -8.18 1.85
C HIS A 92 -14.31 -9.45 1.66
N ALA A 93 -14.25 -10.07 0.47
CA ALA A 93 -14.92 -11.34 0.20
C ALA A 93 -14.43 -12.47 1.13
N ALA A 94 -13.17 -12.43 1.56
CA ALA A 94 -12.59 -13.36 2.51
C ALA A 94 -12.83 -12.98 4.00
N GLY A 95 -13.64 -11.95 4.28
CA GLY A 95 -14.04 -11.54 5.64
C GLY A 95 -12.97 -10.73 6.40
N GLY A 96 -11.99 -10.15 5.70
CA GLY A 96 -11.01 -9.20 6.25
C GLY A 96 -11.41 -7.74 6.02
N LYS A 97 -10.64 -6.83 6.62
CA LYS A 97 -10.64 -5.40 6.32
C LYS A 97 -9.34 -5.04 5.63
N ALA A 98 -9.37 -4.01 4.79
CA ALA A 98 -8.21 -3.55 4.02
C ALA A 98 -7.79 -2.15 4.44
N ALA A 99 -6.49 -1.91 4.43
CA ALA A 99 -5.86 -0.60 4.44
C ALA A 99 -4.73 -0.61 3.39
N VAL A 100 -4.19 0.55 3.06
CA VAL A 100 -3.07 0.67 2.13
C VAL A 100 -1.97 1.52 2.75
N GLN A 101 -0.71 1.14 2.51
CA GLN A 101 0.44 1.92 2.91
C GLN A 101 0.91 2.79 1.74
N ILE A 102 0.56 4.08 1.74
CA ILE A 102 1.05 5.04 0.75
C ILE A 102 2.50 5.44 1.04
N TRP A 103 3.31 5.56 0.01
CA TRP A 103 4.76 5.69 0.15
C TRP A 103 5.37 6.59 -0.94
N HIS A 104 6.42 7.31 -0.54
CA HIS A 104 7.29 8.06 -1.46
C HIS A 104 8.69 7.47 -1.42
N GLY A 105 9.26 7.17 -2.58
CA GLY A 105 10.52 6.45 -2.73
C GLY A 105 11.76 7.15 -2.15
N GLY A 106 11.71 8.46 -1.97
CA GLY A 106 12.78 9.25 -1.37
C GLY A 106 14.19 8.82 -1.77
N PHE A 107 14.96 8.39 -0.79
CA PHE A 107 16.26 7.80 -1.00
C PHE A 107 16.14 6.36 -1.50
N VAL A 108 16.56 6.08 -2.72
CA VAL A 108 16.68 4.73 -3.29
C VAL A 108 18.16 4.48 -3.60
N PRO A 109 18.76 3.33 -3.23
CA PRO A 109 20.14 3.01 -3.56
C PRO A 109 20.41 3.08 -5.06
N GLU A 110 21.59 3.54 -5.43
CA GLU A 110 22.00 3.84 -6.81
C GLU A 110 21.84 2.66 -7.77
N GLU A 111 21.95 1.43 -7.29
CA GLU A 111 21.77 0.18 -8.04
C GLU A 111 20.34 -0.04 -8.58
N PHE A 112 19.33 0.67 -8.02
CA PHE A 112 17.92 0.60 -8.43
C PHE A 112 17.50 1.81 -9.27
N PHE A 113 18.44 2.69 -9.65
CA PHE A 113 18.13 3.87 -10.44
C PHE A 113 17.95 3.56 -11.93
N ASP A 114 16.85 3.99 -12.47
CA ASP A 114 16.81 4.42 -13.86
C ASP A 114 17.67 5.71 -13.97
N LYS A 115 18.72 5.68 -14.79
CA LYS A 115 19.68 6.79 -14.96
C LYS A 115 19.07 8.13 -15.37
N THR A 116 17.76 8.16 -15.67
CA THR A 116 17.00 9.35 -16.06
C THR A 116 16.48 10.14 -14.87
N ASN A 117 16.48 9.56 -13.67
CA ASN A 117 15.83 10.15 -12.50
C ASN A 117 16.85 10.66 -11.47
N LYS A 118 16.67 11.88 -11.03
CA LYS A 118 17.52 12.51 -10.02
C LYS A 118 17.15 12.00 -8.62
N LEU A 119 18.18 11.68 -7.85
CA LEU A 119 18.02 11.33 -6.45
C LEU A 119 17.43 12.52 -5.66
N GLU A 120 16.26 12.33 -5.09
CA GLU A 120 15.67 13.28 -4.16
C GLU A 120 16.12 12.95 -2.73
N THR A 121 16.98 13.80 -2.17
CA THR A 121 17.45 13.70 -0.78
C THR A 121 16.98 14.94 -0.01
N PRO A 122 17.02 14.93 1.32
CA PRO A 122 16.72 16.13 2.12
C PRO A 122 17.57 17.34 1.70
N ASP A 123 18.81 17.12 1.25
CA ASP A 123 19.73 18.19 0.83
C ASP A 123 19.46 18.72 -0.58
N THR A 124 18.75 17.95 -1.41
CA THR A 124 18.47 18.31 -2.82
C THR A 124 17.03 18.75 -3.06
N LEU A 125 16.12 18.50 -2.11
CA LEU A 125 14.73 18.91 -2.21
C LEU A 125 14.57 20.42 -2.06
N THR A 126 13.83 21.02 -3.00
CA THR A 126 13.36 22.39 -2.86
C THR A 126 12.04 22.44 -2.06
N VAL A 127 11.70 23.60 -1.51
CA VAL A 127 10.43 23.80 -0.78
C VAL A 127 9.23 23.53 -1.70
N GLU A 128 9.32 23.96 -2.96
CA GLU A 128 8.28 23.73 -3.98
C GLU A 128 8.06 22.24 -4.21
N ARG A 129 9.15 21.46 -4.32
CA ARG A 129 9.07 20.00 -4.50
C ARG A 129 8.49 19.31 -3.27
N ILE A 130 8.82 19.77 -2.06
CA ILE A 130 8.20 19.27 -0.83
C ILE A 130 6.68 19.49 -0.85
N HIS A 131 6.22 20.67 -1.28
CA HIS A 131 4.79 20.95 -1.40
C HIS A 131 4.10 20.07 -2.46
N GLU A 132 4.78 19.73 -3.55
CA GLU A 132 4.26 18.78 -4.54
C GLU A 132 4.10 17.37 -3.95
N ILE A 133 5.11 16.88 -3.25
CA ILE A 133 5.06 15.58 -2.58
C ILE A 133 3.89 15.53 -1.58
N VAL A 134 3.70 16.59 -0.79
CA VAL A 134 2.56 16.68 0.14
C VAL A 134 1.21 16.59 -0.60
N LYS A 135 1.08 17.24 -1.76
CA LYS A 135 -0.13 17.14 -2.61
C LYS A 135 -0.30 15.73 -3.17
N GLN A 136 0.78 15.08 -3.60
CA GLN A 136 0.75 13.69 -4.09
C GLN A 136 0.27 12.73 -3.00
N PHE A 137 0.77 12.84 -1.76
CA PHE A 137 0.26 12.09 -0.62
C PHE A 137 -1.23 12.32 -0.39
N GLY A 138 -1.67 13.58 -0.40
CA GLY A 138 -3.08 13.94 -0.25
C GLY A 138 -3.97 13.36 -1.35
N TYR A 139 -3.50 13.37 -2.60
CA TYR A 139 -4.22 12.80 -3.73
C TYR A 139 -4.32 11.28 -3.64
N SER A 140 -3.22 10.58 -3.33
CA SER A 140 -3.22 9.13 -3.13
C SER A 140 -4.13 8.72 -1.96
N ALA A 141 -4.09 9.46 -0.86
CA ALA A 141 -5.00 9.22 0.27
C ALA A 141 -6.48 9.38 -0.13
N LYS A 142 -6.80 10.35 -1.01
CA LYS A 142 -8.15 10.53 -1.56
C LYS A 142 -8.57 9.35 -2.46
N LEU A 143 -7.65 8.79 -3.24
CA LEU A 143 -7.92 7.63 -4.09
C LEU A 143 -8.13 6.34 -3.27
N ALA A 144 -7.56 6.27 -2.06
CA ALA A 144 -7.65 5.11 -1.17
C ALA A 144 -9.00 5.01 -0.42
N VAL A 145 -9.85 6.02 -0.48
CA VAL A 145 -11.15 6.11 0.19
C VAL A 145 -12.26 5.97 -0.83
#